data_63eaf9a02b35d64816df15264174d358
#
_entry.id   63eaf9a02b35d64816df15264174d358
#
_cell.length_a   1.000
_cell.length_b   1.000
_cell.length_c   1.000
_cell.angle_alpha   90.00
_cell.angle_beta   90.00
_cell.angle_gamma   90.00
#
_symmetry.space_group_name_H-M   'P 1'
#
loop_
_entity.id
_entity.type
_entity.pdbx_description
1 polymer ?
#
loop_
_entity_poly.entity_id
_entity_poly.type
_entity_poly.pdbx_seq_one_letter_code
_entity_poly.pdbx_strand_id
1 'polypeptide(L)'
;MPARGVAVITGASAGVGRAAVREFAAHGFDIGLLARGQAGLEAAADEVKAAGRRALVLPADVSRFDEVDAAAARAEEELGPIGVWVNDAMTTVFAPTWDVKPADFQRAVEVTFLGQVWGTMAALSRMRPRDTGSIVNIGSALGMIGIPLQSAYCSSKFACRGFFESVRAELLHEGSNVQMGMVYLPAVNTPQFDWCKTTMRHHPQPVPPIYQPELIAKFILEAALTGRRSKVIGSWNKLLVLAGRLFPGLGNQYAALGAWDTQLTAEPISPGRPANLYRPADAEQDHGAQGRFSHMASGFLDPSYLKTLPTTARTFATALARDLAGKRRRVTVPPAPRPSVPLSQRR
;
A
#
# COMPACT_ATOMS: atom_id res chain seq x y z
N MET A 1 -5.17 -30.95 -5.34
CA MET A 1 -6.48 -30.50 -4.84
C MET A 1 -7.33 -30.03 -6.02
N PRO A 2 -8.67 -30.18 -6.02
CA PRO A 2 -9.53 -29.62 -7.06
C PRO A 2 -9.39 -28.10 -7.09
N ALA A 3 -9.66 -27.50 -8.27
CA ALA A 3 -9.59 -26.05 -8.43
C ALA A 3 -10.63 -25.34 -7.56
N ARG A 4 -10.23 -24.34 -6.79
CA ARG A 4 -11.13 -23.48 -5.98
C ARG A 4 -11.74 -22.33 -6.78
N GLY A 5 -11.26 -22.10 -8.01
CA GLY A 5 -11.65 -20.98 -8.86
C GLY A 5 -10.46 -20.12 -9.25
N VAL A 6 -10.75 -18.95 -9.79
CA VAL A 6 -9.74 -18.01 -10.29
C VAL A 6 -9.55 -16.87 -9.32
N ALA A 7 -8.30 -16.54 -9.01
CA ALA A 7 -7.92 -15.32 -8.30
C ALA A 7 -7.07 -14.43 -9.21
N VAL A 8 -7.43 -13.15 -9.34
CA VAL A 8 -6.60 -12.13 -9.99
C VAL A 8 -5.92 -11.29 -8.92
N ILE A 9 -4.60 -11.13 -9.02
CA ILE A 9 -3.80 -10.40 -8.04
C ILE A 9 -3.03 -9.30 -8.75
N THR A 10 -3.29 -8.03 -8.38
CA THR A 10 -2.52 -6.89 -8.89
C THR A 10 -1.25 -6.70 -8.06
N GLY A 11 -0.14 -6.27 -8.70
CA GLY A 11 1.16 -6.23 -8.03
C GLY A 11 1.78 -7.62 -7.82
N ALA A 12 1.38 -8.59 -8.65
CA ALA A 12 1.72 -10.01 -8.51
C ALA A 12 3.22 -10.34 -8.68
N SER A 13 3.99 -9.44 -9.28
CA SER A 13 5.39 -9.69 -9.63
C SER A 13 6.35 -9.68 -8.44
N ALA A 14 6.04 -8.94 -7.37
CA ALA A 14 6.95 -8.78 -6.22
C ALA A 14 6.22 -8.55 -4.89
N GLY A 15 6.96 -8.58 -3.79
CA GLY A 15 6.48 -8.16 -2.47
C GLY A 15 5.28 -8.95 -1.95
N VAL A 16 4.31 -8.24 -1.38
CA VAL A 16 3.10 -8.83 -0.80
C VAL A 16 2.25 -9.53 -1.85
N GLY A 17 2.11 -8.93 -3.05
CA GLY A 17 1.38 -9.55 -4.15
C GLY A 17 1.98 -10.89 -4.56
N ARG A 18 3.33 -10.98 -4.66
CA ARG A 18 4.03 -12.24 -4.96
C ARG A 18 3.82 -13.30 -3.86
N ALA A 19 3.87 -12.90 -2.59
CA ALA A 19 3.57 -13.81 -1.49
C ALA A 19 2.12 -14.28 -1.52
N ALA A 20 1.17 -13.39 -1.85
CA ALA A 20 -0.24 -13.74 -2.03
C ALA A 20 -0.43 -14.73 -3.19
N VAL A 21 0.27 -14.55 -4.32
CA VAL A 21 0.27 -15.51 -5.45
C VAL A 21 0.60 -16.92 -4.97
N ARG A 22 1.70 -17.08 -4.22
CA ARG A 22 2.11 -18.39 -3.65
C ARG A 22 1.05 -18.96 -2.72
N GLU A 23 0.51 -18.16 -1.82
CA GLU A 23 -0.47 -18.58 -0.83
C GLU A 23 -1.78 -19.03 -1.49
N PHE A 24 -2.29 -18.27 -2.47
CA PHE A 24 -3.51 -18.63 -3.20
C PHE A 24 -3.32 -19.88 -4.07
N ALA A 25 -2.18 -20.00 -4.77
CA ALA A 25 -1.85 -21.18 -5.58
C ALA A 25 -1.78 -22.44 -4.70
N ALA A 26 -1.10 -22.37 -3.54
CA ALA A 26 -1.04 -23.48 -2.58
C ALA A 26 -2.42 -23.91 -2.05
N HIS A 27 -3.39 -22.99 -2.05
CA HIS A 27 -4.78 -23.27 -1.63
C HIS A 27 -5.71 -23.61 -2.80
N GLY A 28 -5.17 -23.89 -4.00
CA GLY A 28 -5.92 -24.46 -5.11
C GLY A 28 -6.54 -23.45 -6.08
N PHE A 29 -6.16 -22.18 -6.05
CA PHE A 29 -6.60 -21.18 -7.02
C PHE A 29 -5.75 -21.21 -8.28
N ASP A 30 -6.38 -21.03 -9.44
CA ASP A 30 -5.71 -20.61 -10.67
C ASP A 30 -5.52 -19.10 -10.63
N ILE A 31 -4.37 -18.58 -11.11
CA ILE A 31 -3.97 -17.21 -10.81
C ILE A 31 -3.81 -16.37 -12.08
N GLY A 32 -4.54 -15.26 -12.16
CA GLY A 32 -4.26 -14.13 -13.05
C GLY A 32 -3.24 -13.19 -12.38
N LEU A 33 -2.06 -13.08 -13.00
CA LEU A 33 -0.91 -12.35 -12.48
C LEU A 33 -0.81 -10.97 -13.15
N LEU A 34 -1.24 -9.91 -12.47
CA LEU A 34 -1.30 -8.57 -13.04
C LEU A 34 -0.21 -7.67 -12.44
N ALA A 35 0.74 -7.22 -13.26
CA ALA A 35 1.76 -6.23 -12.94
C ALA A 35 2.40 -5.70 -14.23
N ARG A 36 3.39 -4.80 -14.10
CA ARG A 36 4.11 -4.23 -15.26
C ARG A 36 5.38 -5.00 -15.65
N GLY A 37 6.05 -5.59 -14.67
CA GLY A 37 7.38 -6.20 -14.83
C GLY A 37 7.30 -7.62 -15.37
N GLN A 38 7.83 -7.84 -16.58
CA GLN A 38 7.72 -9.13 -17.28
C GLN A 38 8.47 -10.25 -16.55
N ALA A 39 9.74 -10.05 -16.19
CA ALA A 39 10.53 -11.09 -15.52
C ALA A 39 9.95 -11.50 -14.17
N GLY A 40 9.45 -10.52 -13.37
CA GLY A 40 8.78 -10.82 -12.12
C GLY A 40 7.47 -11.58 -12.29
N LEU A 41 6.69 -11.28 -13.35
CA LEU A 41 5.44 -12.00 -13.67
C LEU A 41 5.72 -13.45 -14.14
N GLU A 42 6.73 -13.65 -14.99
CA GLU A 42 7.10 -14.98 -15.46
C GLU A 42 7.59 -15.87 -14.30
N ALA A 43 8.45 -15.35 -13.45
CA ALA A 43 8.88 -16.07 -12.26
C ALA A 43 7.69 -16.38 -11.29
N ALA A 44 6.71 -15.46 -11.16
CA ALA A 44 5.48 -15.73 -10.42
C ALA A 44 4.66 -16.87 -11.06
N ALA A 45 4.56 -16.88 -12.40
CA ALA A 45 3.84 -17.91 -13.13
C ALA A 45 4.46 -19.29 -12.94
N ASP A 46 5.78 -19.37 -12.90
CA ASP A 46 6.49 -20.63 -12.68
C ASP A 46 6.26 -21.18 -11.27
N GLU A 47 6.18 -20.32 -10.25
CA GLU A 47 5.80 -20.74 -8.89
C GLU A 47 4.36 -21.26 -8.82
N VAL A 48 3.42 -20.64 -9.54
CA VAL A 48 2.02 -21.11 -9.62
C VAL A 48 1.95 -22.47 -10.32
N LYS A 49 2.68 -22.65 -11.43
CA LYS A 49 2.76 -23.93 -12.15
C LYS A 49 3.40 -25.03 -11.29
N ALA A 50 4.47 -24.69 -10.53
CA ALA A 50 5.10 -25.61 -9.59
C ALA A 50 4.15 -26.08 -8.47
N ALA A 51 3.17 -25.24 -8.08
CA ALA A 51 2.09 -25.60 -7.18
C ALA A 51 0.95 -26.43 -7.86
N GLY A 52 1.11 -26.80 -9.14
CA GLY A 52 0.14 -27.57 -9.91
C GLY A 52 -1.10 -26.75 -10.30
N ARG A 53 -0.98 -25.44 -10.45
CA ARG A 53 -2.08 -24.55 -10.80
C ARG A 53 -1.84 -23.84 -12.12
N ARG A 54 -2.91 -23.33 -12.76
CA ARG A 54 -2.80 -22.53 -13.98
C ARG A 54 -2.41 -21.10 -13.61
N ALA A 55 -1.49 -20.54 -14.39
CA ALA A 55 -1.03 -19.16 -14.28
C ALA A 55 -1.25 -18.43 -15.60
N LEU A 56 -1.81 -17.23 -15.53
CA LEU A 56 -1.96 -16.33 -16.68
C LEU A 56 -1.22 -15.02 -16.40
N VAL A 57 -0.21 -14.74 -17.20
CA VAL A 57 0.56 -13.50 -17.15
C VAL A 57 -0.23 -12.38 -17.83
N LEU A 58 -0.50 -11.31 -17.11
CA LEU A 58 -1.31 -10.17 -17.51
C LEU A 58 -0.50 -8.86 -17.35
N PRO A 59 0.41 -8.53 -18.28
CA PRO A 59 1.14 -7.28 -18.23
C PRO A 59 0.18 -6.10 -18.38
N ALA A 60 0.08 -5.26 -17.34
CA ALA A 60 -0.80 -4.10 -17.32
C ALA A 60 -0.34 -3.05 -16.31
N ASP A 61 -0.57 -1.77 -16.62
CA ASP A 61 -0.43 -0.67 -15.67
C ASP A 61 -1.78 -0.41 -15.00
N VAL A 62 -1.86 -0.65 -13.69
CA VAL A 62 -3.11 -0.47 -12.92
C VAL A 62 -3.65 0.95 -12.94
N SER A 63 -2.85 1.95 -13.30
CA SER A 63 -3.32 3.33 -13.45
C SER A 63 -4.20 3.54 -14.68
N ARG A 64 -4.28 2.57 -15.58
CA ARG A 64 -5.04 2.60 -16.82
C ARG A 64 -6.19 1.62 -16.74
N PHE A 65 -7.42 2.17 -16.68
CA PHE A 65 -8.62 1.35 -16.54
C PHE A 65 -8.79 0.37 -17.71
N ASP A 66 -8.53 0.82 -18.93
CA ASP A 66 -8.61 0.01 -20.15
C ASP A 66 -7.70 -1.23 -20.10
N GLU A 67 -6.48 -1.09 -19.60
CA GLU A 67 -5.55 -2.22 -19.44
C GLU A 67 -6.00 -3.20 -18.34
N VAL A 68 -6.52 -2.67 -17.23
CA VAL A 68 -7.05 -3.50 -16.12
C VAL A 68 -8.29 -4.28 -16.55
N ASP A 69 -9.22 -3.63 -17.25
CA ASP A 69 -10.45 -4.28 -17.69
C ASP A 69 -10.19 -5.34 -18.78
N ALA A 70 -9.27 -5.05 -19.73
CA ALA A 70 -8.81 -6.03 -20.72
C ALA A 70 -8.12 -7.24 -20.05
N ALA A 71 -7.29 -7.01 -19.03
CA ALA A 71 -6.65 -8.08 -18.27
C ALA A 71 -7.69 -8.94 -17.52
N ALA A 72 -8.73 -8.33 -16.95
CA ALA A 72 -9.82 -9.05 -16.31
C ALA A 72 -10.64 -9.88 -17.31
N ALA A 73 -10.91 -9.35 -18.52
CA ALA A 73 -11.59 -10.08 -19.58
C ALA A 73 -10.80 -11.33 -20.01
N ARG A 74 -9.49 -11.17 -20.26
CA ARG A 74 -8.61 -12.29 -20.59
C ARG A 74 -8.55 -13.33 -19.47
N ALA A 75 -8.53 -12.91 -18.20
CA ALA A 75 -8.54 -13.83 -17.08
C ALA A 75 -9.80 -14.69 -17.06
N GLU A 76 -10.98 -14.14 -17.34
CA GLU A 76 -12.22 -14.93 -17.42
C GLU A 76 -12.25 -15.85 -18.65
N GLU A 77 -11.76 -15.38 -19.81
CA GLU A 77 -11.71 -16.18 -21.04
C GLU A 77 -10.78 -17.39 -20.89
N GLU A 78 -9.57 -17.18 -20.36
CA GLU A 78 -8.52 -18.20 -20.36
C GLU A 78 -8.55 -19.09 -19.09
N LEU A 79 -8.95 -18.55 -17.91
CA LEU A 79 -8.98 -19.31 -16.65
C LEU A 79 -10.37 -19.66 -16.18
N GLY A 80 -11.38 -18.89 -16.57
CA GLY A 80 -12.76 -19.01 -16.11
C GLY A 80 -13.20 -17.89 -15.16
N PRO A 81 -14.42 -17.92 -14.64
CA PRO A 81 -14.99 -16.83 -13.84
C PRO A 81 -14.11 -16.41 -12.66
N ILE A 82 -13.81 -15.12 -12.55
CA ILE A 82 -13.01 -14.56 -11.46
C ILE A 82 -13.82 -14.67 -10.15
N GLY A 83 -13.33 -15.49 -9.22
CA GLY A 83 -13.92 -15.67 -7.90
C GLY A 83 -13.32 -14.72 -6.85
N VAL A 84 -12.03 -14.35 -7.01
CA VAL A 84 -11.34 -13.45 -6.09
C VAL A 84 -10.56 -12.40 -6.88
N TRP A 85 -10.60 -11.16 -6.40
CA TRP A 85 -9.77 -10.06 -6.89
C TRP A 85 -8.99 -9.42 -5.74
N VAL A 86 -7.67 -9.33 -5.86
CA VAL A 86 -6.80 -8.71 -4.85
C VAL A 86 -6.16 -7.45 -5.41
N ASN A 87 -6.50 -6.30 -4.86
CA ASN A 87 -5.90 -5.00 -5.19
C ASN A 87 -4.69 -4.75 -4.28
N ASP A 88 -3.48 -5.17 -4.70
CA ASP A 88 -2.22 -4.98 -3.95
C ASP A 88 -1.26 -3.98 -4.62
N ALA A 89 -1.34 -3.80 -5.95
CA ALA A 89 -0.44 -2.92 -6.69
C ALA A 89 -0.33 -1.52 -6.07
N MET A 90 0.91 -1.05 -5.90
CA MET A 90 1.19 0.27 -5.34
C MET A 90 2.54 0.82 -5.81
N THR A 91 2.69 2.13 -5.68
CA THR A 91 3.98 2.82 -5.74
C THR A 91 3.97 4.01 -4.79
N THR A 92 5.15 4.55 -4.49
CA THR A 92 5.29 5.70 -3.59
C THR A 92 6.47 6.58 -3.98
N VAL A 93 6.43 7.83 -3.50
CA VAL A 93 7.58 8.71 -3.46
C VAL A 93 7.98 8.93 -2.00
N PHE A 94 9.23 8.68 -1.69
CA PHE A 94 9.79 8.80 -0.35
C PHE A 94 10.60 10.09 -0.26
N ALA A 95 9.95 11.19 0.15
CA ALA A 95 10.53 12.52 0.15
C ALA A 95 9.73 13.48 1.05
N PRO A 96 10.33 14.58 1.55
CA PRO A 96 9.58 15.71 2.07
C PRO A 96 8.62 16.24 1.02
N THR A 97 7.41 16.64 1.42
CA THR A 97 6.37 17.06 0.46
C THR A 97 6.81 18.20 -0.45
N TRP A 98 7.62 19.12 0.06
CA TRP A 98 8.16 20.26 -0.72
C TRP A 98 9.21 19.87 -1.76
N ASP A 99 9.76 18.64 -1.69
CA ASP A 99 10.72 18.09 -2.65
C ASP A 99 10.05 17.09 -3.63
N VAL A 100 8.76 16.80 -3.46
CA VAL A 100 8.00 15.93 -4.37
C VAL A 100 7.57 16.74 -5.59
N LYS A 101 7.93 16.27 -6.79
CA LYS A 101 7.43 16.89 -8.02
C LYS A 101 5.93 16.61 -8.18
N PRO A 102 5.10 17.58 -8.62
CA PRO A 102 3.66 17.36 -8.81
C PRO A 102 3.32 16.14 -9.66
N ALA A 103 4.04 15.90 -10.75
CA ALA A 103 3.85 14.72 -11.60
C ALA A 103 4.15 13.39 -10.87
N ASP A 104 5.17 13.37 -10.00
CA ASP A 104 5.49 12.18 -9.20
C ASP A 104 4.40 11.90 -8.15
N PHE A 105 3.87 12.95 -7.53
CA PHE A 105 2.76 12.85 -6.60
C PHE A 105 1.51 12.29 -7.30
N GLN A 106 1.15 12.90 -8.45
CA GLN A 106 0.02 12.46 -9.28
C GLN A 106 0.18 10.99 -9.67
N ARG A 107 1.36 10.59 -10.18
CA ARG A 107 1.63 9.20 -10.56
C ARG A 107 1.47 8.22 -9.39
N ALA A 108 1.93 8.59 -8.20
CA ALA A 108 1.74 7.76 -7.00
C ALA A 108 0.25 7.57 -6.65
N VAL A 109 -0.57 8.61 -6.80
CA VAL A 109 -2.03 8.56 -6.59
C VAL A 109 -2.70 7.72 -7.68
N GLU A 110 -2.34 7.90 -8.94
CA GLU A 110 -2.87 7.12 -10.06
C GLU A 110 -2.66 5.61 -9.88
N VAL A 111 -1.46 5.20 -9.48
CA VAL A 111 -1.16 3.77 -9.27
C VAL A 111 -1.78 3.26 -7.98
N THR A 112 -1.56 3.96 -6.84
CA THR A 112 -1.86 3.42 -5.51
C THR A 112 -3.32 3.57 -5.11
N PHE A 113 -4.00 4.63 -5.58
CA PHE A 113 -5.42 4.85 -5.32
C PHE A 113 -6.29 4.48 -6.53
N LEU A 114 -6.10 5.15 -7.68
CA LEU A 114 -6.95 4.88 -8.84
C LEU A 114 -6.79 3.45 -9.35
N GLY A 115 -5.58 2.86 -9.27
CA GLY A 115 -5.38 1.44 -9.60
C GLY A 115 -6.24 0.50 -8.75
N GLN A 116 -6.46 0.83 -7.48
CA GLN A 116 -7.37 0.08 -6.61
C GLN A 116 -8.85 0.30 -6.97
N VAL A 117 -9.20 1.52 -7.39
CA VAL A 117 -10.54 1.86 -7.91
C VAL A 117 -10.82 1.08 -9.19
N TRP A 118 -9.90 1.11 -10.15
CA TRP A 118 -10.04 0.42 -11.45
C TRP A 118 -10.15 -1.10 -11.30
N GLY A 119 -9.28 -1.68 -10.49
CA GLY A 119 -9.38 -3.13 -10.18
C GLY A 119 -10.69 -3.50 -9.51
N THR A 120 -11.19 -2.68 -8.59
CA THR A 120 -12.49 -2.91 -7.95
C THR A 120 -13.64 -2.80 -8.97
N MET A 121 -13.63 -1.79 -9.85
CA MET A 121 -14.65 -1.63 -10.89
C MET A 121 -14.65 -2.79 -11.88
N ALA A 122 -13.48 -3.20 -12.36
CA ALA A 122 -13.32 -4.35 -13.26
C ALA A 122 -13.78 -5.67 -12.62
N ALA A 123 -13.54 -5.87 -11.33
CA ALA A 123 -14.06 -7.02 -10.59
C ALA A 123 -15.58 -6.97 -10.41
N LEU A 124 -16.12 -5.83 -9.99
CA LEU A 124 -17.56 -5.66 -9.76
C LEU A 124 -18.38 -5.82 -11.04
N SER A 125 -17.90 -5.32 -12.20
CA SER A 125 -18.60 -5.49 -13.47
C SER A 125 -18.84 -6.97 -13.84
N ARG A 126 -17.99 -7.86 -13.34
CA ARG A 126 -18.03 -9.32 -13.57
C ARG A 126 -18.71 -10.07 -12.44
N MET A 127 -18.48 -9.67 -11.19
CA MET A 127 -19.00 -10.38 -10.00
C MET A 127 -20.47 -10.05 -9.71
N ARG A 128 -20.91 -8.78 -9.87
CA ARG A 128 -22.30 -8.36 -9.58
C ARG A 128 -23.34 -9.09 -10.42
N PRO A 129 -23.19 -9.29 -11.74
CA PRO A 129 -24.19 -10.04 -12.53
C PRO A 129 -24.38 -11.49 -12.08
N ARG A 130 -23.34 -12.08 -11.46
CA ARG A 130 -23.37 -13.44 -10.89
C ARG A 130 -23.72 -13.46 -9.42
N ASP A 131 -23.79 -12.29 -8.81
CA ASP A 131 -23.98 -12.06 -7.37
C ASP A 131 -23.05 -12.93 -6.49
N THR A 132 -21.81 -13.10 -6.92
CA THR A 132 -20.81 -13.90 -6.22
C THR A 132 -19.38 -13.42 -6.53
N GLY A 133 -18.52 -13.48 -5.53
CA GLY A 133 -17.10 -13.12 -5.63
C GLY A 133 -16.60 -12.42 -4.38
N SER A 134 -15.28 -12.25 -4.30
CA SER A 134 -14.63 -11.60 -3.17
C SER A 134 -13.57 -10.63 -3.67
N ILE A 135 -13.63 -9.38 -3.22
CA ILE A 135 -12.66 -8.33 -3.51
C ILE A 135 -11.90 -8.01 -2.23
N VAL A 136 -10.57 -8.14 -2.27
CA VAL A 136 -9.70 -7.79 -1.14
C VAL A 136 -8.85 -6.58 -1.52
N ASN A 137 -9.05 -5.48 -0.82
CA ASN A 137 -8.26 -4.26 -0.97
C ASN A 137 -7.12 -4.22 0.05
N ILE A 138 -5.92 -3.91 -0.43
CA ILE A 138 -4.76 -3.78 0.44
C ILE A 138 -4.63 -2.34 0.92
N GLY A 139 -5.00 -2.15 2.18
CA GLY A 139 -4.81 -0.90 2.92
C GLY A 139 -3.46 -0.84 3.62
N SER A 140 -3.28 0.17 4.45
CA SER A 140 -2.11 0.36 5.31
C SER A 140 -2.54 1.02 6.62
N ALA A 141 -1.77 0.83 7.69
CA ALA A 141 -1.88 1.68 8.88
C ALA A 141 -1.78 3.17 8.50
N LEU A 142 -1.02 3.49 7.44
CA LEU A 142 -0.87 4.83 6.88
C LEU A 142 -2.07 5.32 6.05
N GLY A 143 -3.13 4.51 5.95
CA GLY A 143 -4.47 4.94 5.53
C GLY A 143 -5.36 5.39 6.70
N MET A 144 -4.83 5.39 7.92
CA MET A 144 -5.52 5.80 9.14
C MET A 144 -4.76 6.87 9.94
N ILE A 145 -3.44 6.93 9.80
CA ILE A 145 -2.54 7.93 10.36
C ILE A 145 -1.53 8.36 9.30
N GLY A 146 -1.11 9.63 9.32
CA GLY A 146 -0.05 10.14 8.44
C GLY A 146 1.32 10.07 9.11
N ILE A 147 2.37 9.89 8.29
CA ILE A 147 3.76 10.00 8.72
C ILE A 147 4.55 10.91 7.75
N PRO A 148 5.67 11.51 8.17
CA PRO A 148 6.50 12.31 7.27
C PRO A 148 7.08 11.46 6.14
N LEU A 149 7.59 12.11 5.10
CA LEU A 149 8.24 11.53 3.92
C LEU A 149 7.36 10.70 2.98
N GLN A 150 6.10 10.44 3.33
CA GLN A 150 5.20 9.59 2.55
C GLN A 150 3.83 10.24 2.28
N SER A 151 3.80 11.56 2.05
CA SER A 151 2.52 12.28 1.85
C SER A 151 1.69 11.73 0.69
N ALA A 152 2.28 11.44 -0.45
CA ALA A 152 1.57 10.87 -1.61
C ALA A 152 0.99 9.48 -1.31
N TYR A 153 1.74 8.63 -0.57
CA TYR A 153 1.28 7.31 -0.17
C TYR A 153 0.18 7.38 0.89
N CYS A 154 0.38 8.18 1.93
CA CYS A 154 -0.64 8.37 2.98
C CYS A 154 -1.95 8.87 2.37
N SER A 155 -1.90 9.92 1.55
CA SER A 155 -3.09 10.47 0.85
C SER A 155 -3.80 9.40 0.04
N SER A 156 -3.05 8.61 -0.75
CA SER A 156 -3.61 7.51 -1.55
C SER A 156 -4.28 6.44 -0.68
N LYS A 157 -3.65 6.03 0.41
CA LYS A 157 -4.20 4.98 1.29
C LYS A 157 -5.40 5.46 2.14
N PHE A 158 -5.45 6.75 2.49
CA PHE A 158 -6.67 7.36 3.06
C PHE A 158 -7.81 7.38 2.04
N ALA A 159 -7.53 7.74 0.79
CA ALA A 159 -8.50 7.72 -0.30
C ALA A 159 -9.03 6.29 -0.58
N CYS A 160 -8.15 5.28 -0.62
CA CYS A 160 -8.55 3.87 -0.75
C CYS A 160 -9.54 3.46 0.34
N ARG A 161 -9.34 3.91 1.57
CA ARG A 161 -10.24 3.61 2.67
C ARG A 161 -11.61 4.26 2.47
N GLY A 162 -11.67 5.55 2.11
CA GLY A 162 -12.92 6.25 1.85
C GLY A 162 -13.71 5.59 0.71
N PHE A 163 -13.04 5.25 -0.38
CA PHE A 163 -13.62 4.51 -1.50
C PHE A 163 -14.18 3.14 -1.06
N PHE A 164 -13.39 2.36 -0.33
CA PHE A 164 -13.82 1.06 0.20
C PHE A 164 -15.07 1.15 1.08
N GLU A 165 -15.12 2.12 1.99
CA GLU A 165 -16.25 2.30 2.90
C GLU A 165 -17.53 2.67 2.13
N SER A 166 -17.43 3.50 1.08
CA SER A 166 -18.54 3.89 0.21
C SER A 166 -19.07 2.69 -0.60
N VAL A 167 -18.22 2.04 -1.39
CA VAL A 167 -18.64 0.91 -2.25
C VAL A 167 -19.21 -0.25 -1.42
N ARG A 168 -18.64 -0.50 -0.24
CA ARG A 168 -19.21 -1.51 0.64
C ARG A 168 -20.63 -1.15 1.11
N ALA A 169 -20.90 0.12 1.39
CA ALA A 169 -22.25 0.55 1.77
C ALA A 169 -23.24 0.38 0.60
N GLU A 170 -22.80 0.62 -0.63
CA GLU A 170 -23.59 0.39 -1.84
C GLU A 170 -23.94 -1.11 -2.02
N LEU A 171 -22.96 -2.01 -1.88
CA LEU A 171 -23.19 -3.46 -1.96
C LEU A 171 -24.14 -3.95 -0.87
N LEU A 172 -24.04 -3.41 0.35
CA LEU A 172 -24.96 -3.73 1.44
C LEU A 172 -26.37 -3.21 1.17
N HIS A 173 -26.52 -2.03 0.59
CA HIS A 173 -27.80 -1.47 0.21
C HIS A 173 -28.53 -2.31 -0.85
N GLU A 174 -27.78 -2.83 -1.82
CA GLU A 174 -28.30 -3.72 -2.87
C GLU A 174 -28.57 -5.16 -2.38
N GLY A 175 -28.15 -5.52 -1.16
CA GLY A 175 -28.21 -6.89 -0.64
C GLY A 175 -27.33 -7.86 -1.41
N SER A 176 -26.26 -7.38 -2.05
CA SER A 176 -25.36 -8.19 -2.87
C SER A 176 -24.56 -9.19 -2.04
N ASN A 177 -24.40 -10.42 -2.57
CA ASN A 177 -23.54 -11.45 -2.00
C ASN A 177 -22.05 -11.27 -2.36
N VAL A 178 -21.69 -10.28 -3.18
CA VAL A 178 -20.29 -9.95 -3.45
C VAL A 178 -19.63 -9.43 -2.18
N GLN A 179 -18.58 -10.14 -1.75
CA GLN A 179 -17.83 -9.78 -0.55
C GLN A 179 -16.77 -8.75 -0.86
N MET A 180 -16.64 -7.75 0.01
CA MET A 180 -15.57 -6.75 -0.12
C MET A 180 -14.90 -6.52 1.23
N GLY A 181 -13.59 -6.80 1.28
CA GLY A 181 -12.76 -6.67 2.49
C GLY A 181 -11.56 -5.74 2.28
N MET A 182 -11.02 -5.20 3.39
CA MET A 182 -9.77 -4.43 3.40
C MET A 182 -8.83 -4.95 4.48
N VAL A 183 -7.58 -5.23 4.08
CA VAL A 183 -6.50 -5.67 4.98
C VAL A 183 -5.51 -4.52 5.17
N TYR A 184 -5.42 -3.99 6.38
CA TYR A 184 -4.52 -2.88 6.71
C TYR A 184 -3.17 -3.44 7.16
N LEU A 185 -2.15 -3.22 6.33
CA LEU A 185 -0.82 -3.76 6.54
C LEU A 185 -0.01 -2.93 7.56
N PRO A 186 0.88 -3.62 8.31
CA PRO A 186 2.00 -3.01 9.04
C PRO A 186 3.14 -2.67 8.09
N ALA A 187 4.32 -2.38 8.64
CA ALA A 187 5.56 -2.38 7.88
C ALA A 187 5.91 -3.81 7.44
N VAL A 188 6.14 -4.00 6.13
CA VAL A 188 6.41 -5.31 5.52
C VAL A 188 7.76 -5.28 4.81
N ASN A 189 8.54 -6.34 4.96
CA ASN A 189 9.82 -6.54 4.29
C ASN A 189 9.59 -6.88 2.81
N THR A 190 9.57 -5.88 1.96
CA THR A 190 9.35 -6.03 0.51
C THR A 190 10.43 -5.31 -0.27
N PRO A 191 10.68 -5.67 -1.55
CA PRO A 191 11.65 -5.01 -2.41
C PRO A 191 11.34 -3.53 -2.69
N GLN A 192 10.15 -3.02 -2.37
CA GLN A 192 9.78 -1.64 -2.65
C GLN A 192 10.76 -0.61 -2.07
N PHE A 193 11.38 -0.90 -0.92
CA PHE A 193 12.36 0.00 -0.30
C PHE A 193 13.66 0.11 -1.09
N ASP A 194 13.94 -0.85 -1.98
CA ASP A 194 15.09 -0.83 -2.86
C ASP A 194 14.85 -0.01 -4.14
N TRP A 195 13.60 0.24 -4.53
CA TRP A 195 13.25 0.92 -5.78
C TRP A 195 12.18 2.02 -5.69
N CYS A 196 11.65 2.35 -4.51
CA CYS A 196 10.77 3.51 -4.40
C CYS A 196 11.52 4.79 -4.79
N LYS A 197 10.88 5.70 -5.53
CA LYS A 197 11.48 6.99 -5.85
C LYS A 197 11.72 7.79 -4.58
N THR A 198 12.89 8.41 -4.45
CA THR A 198 13.26 9.18 -3.26
C THR A 198 14.19 10.34 -3.59
N THR A 199 14.11 11.41 -2.80
CA THR A 199 15.06 12.53 -2.79
C THR A 199 15.97 12.49 -1.56
N MET A 200 15.81 11.48 -0.70
CA MET A 200 16.60 11.35 0.52
C MET A 200 18.03 10.93 0.21
N ARG A 201 18.95 11.22 1.12
CA ARG A 201 20.37 10.85 0.99
C ARG A 201 20.66 9.41 1.43
N HIS A 202 19.77 8.83 2.23
CA HIS A 202 19.91 7.48 2.77
C HIS A 202 18.77 6.59 2.31
N HIS A 203 19.02 5.27 2.27
CA HIS A 203 18.03 4.30 1.82
C HIS A 203 16.78 4.33 2.71
N PRO A 204 15.56 4.39 2.13
CA PRO A 204 14.32 4.15 2.85
C PRO A 204 14.28 2.75 3.48
N GLN A 205 13.66 2.65 4.66
CA GLN A 205 13.42 1.37 5.32
C GLN A 205 12.01 1.32 5.93
N PRO A 206 11.46 0.11 6.11
CA PRO A 206 10.22 -0.06 6.87
C PRO A 206 10.43 0.27 8.34
N VAL A 207 9.43 0.91 8.98
CA VAL A 207 9.49 1.24 10.42
C VAL A 207 9.14 -0.01 11.23
N PRO A 208 10.00 -0.48 12.14
CA PRO A 208 9.70 -1.64 12.98
C PRO A 208 8.42 -1.46 13.83
N PRO A 209 7.70 -2.55 14.14
CA PRO A 209 8.00 -3.96 13.83
C PRO A 209 7.74 -4.30 12.35
N ILE A 210 8.68 -5.01 11.74
CA ILE A 210 8.65 -5.42 10.34
C ILE A 210 8.17 -6.87 10.24
N TYR A 211 7.26 -7.14 9.30
CA TYR A 211 6.70 -8.47 9.07
C TYR A 211 7.14 -9.03 7.72
N GLN A 212 7.22 -10.36 7.62
CA GLN A 212 7.47 -11.02 6.34
C GLN A 212 6.19 -11.03 5.47
N PRO A 213 6.32 -10.88 4.14
CA PRO A 213 5.17 -10.84 3.23
C PRO A 213 4.36 -12.13 3.23
N GLU A 214 4.96 -13.28 3.52
CA GLU A 214 4.29 -14.58 3.60
C GLU A 214 3.25 -14.63 4.74
N LEU A 215 3.53 -13.98 5.86
CA LEU A 215 2.55 -13.86 6.94
C LEU A 215 1.36 -13.00 6.51
N ILE A 216 1.63 -11.92 5.78
CA ILE A 216 0.59 -11.03 5.27
C ILE A 216 -0.33 -11.76 4.27
N ALA A 217 0.27 -12.55 3.39
CA ALA A 217 -0.45 -13.34 2.38
C ALA A 217 -1.53 -14.25 3.00
N LYS A 218 -1.26 -14.88 4.15
CA LYS A 218 -2.24 -15.69 4.88
C LYS A 218 -3.46 -14.88 5.32
N PHE A 219 -3.25 -13.64 5.75
CA PHE A 219 -4.35 -12.76 6.14
C PHE A 219 -5.15 -12.25 4.93
N ILE A 220 -4.50 -12.07 3.77
CA ILE A 220 -5.18 -11.71 2.53
C ILE A 220 -6.08 -12.88 2.08
N LEU A 221 -5.56 -14.09 2.09
CA LEU A 221 -6.34 -15.29 1.77
C LEU A 221 -7.51 -15.48 2.76
N GLU A 222 -7.27 -15.35 4.06
CA GLU A 222 -8.34 -15.41 5.08
C GLU A 222 -9.43 -14.38 4.79
N ALA A 223 -9.07 -13.14 4.45
CA ALA A 223 -10.03 -12.09 4.13
C ALA A 223 -10.85 -12.44 2.88
N ALA A 224 -10.22 -12.99 1.84
CA ALA A 224 -10.90 -13.44 0.62
C ALA A 224 -11.89 -14.56 0.88
N LEU A 225 -11.55 -15.51 1.76
CA LEU A 225 -12.39 -16.69 2.04
C LEU A 225 -13.50 -16.43 3.06
N THR A 226 -13.34 -15.46 3.95
CA THR A 226 -14.30 -15.19 5.04
C THR A 226 -15.18 -13.98 4.79
N GLY A 227 -14.92 -13.18 3.76
CA GLY A 227 -15.65 -11.94 3.50
C GLY A 227 -15.52 -10.90 4.63
N ARG A 228 -14.52 -11.04 5.51
CA ARG A 228 -14.33 -10.14 6.65
C ARG A 228 -14.14 -8.68 6.20
N ARG A 229 -14.96 -7.77 6.74
CA ARG A 229 -14.96 -6.35 6.38
C ARG A 229 -13.58 -5.71 6.42
N SER A 230 -12.86 -5.85 7.53
CA SER A 230 -11.54 -5.25 7.66
C SER A 230 -10.70 -5.96 8.72
N LYS A 231 -9.39 -6.01 8.49
CA LYS A 231 -8.41 -6.57 9.42
C LYS A 231 -7.17 -5.67 9.50
N VAL A 232 -6.88 -5.15 10.67
CA VAL A 232 -5.61 -4.47 10.95
C VAL A 232 -4.64 -5.50 11.49
N ILE A 233 -3.51 -5.68 10.78
CA ILE A 233 -2.49 -6.64 11.18
C ILE A 233 -1.52 -6.00 12.16
N GLY A 234 -1.13 -6.75 13.19
CA GLY A 234 -0.21 -6.32 14.24
C GLY A 234 -0.90 -5.57 15.39
N SER A 235 -0.65 -6.04 16.63
CA SER A 235 -1.23 -5.43 17.85
C SER A 235 -0.76 -4.00 18.05
N TRP A 236 0.51 -3.74 17.75
CA TRP A 236 1.10 -2.41 17.84
C TRP A 236 0.48 -1.43 16.86
N ASN A 237 0.25 -1.84 15.61
CA ASN A 237 -0.45 -1.01 14.63
C ASN A 237 -1.86 -0.65 15.08
N LYS A 238 -2.58 -1.59 15.70
CA LYS A 238 -3.91 -1.31 16.26
C LYS A 238 -3.83 -0.22 17.31
N LEU A 239 -2.84 -0.30 18.20
CA LEU A 239 -2.63 0.69 19.27
C LEU A 239 -2.24 2.06 18.67
N LEU A 240 -1.30 2.12 17.73
CA LEU A 240 -0.88 3.36 17.07
C LEU A 240 -2.03 4.03 16.33
N VAL A 241 -2.82 3.26 15.58
CA VAL A 241 -3.98 3.77 14.86
C VAL A 241 -5.02 4.31 15.84
N LEU A 242 -5.30 3.59 16.93
CA LEU A 242 -6.26 4.03 17.95
C LEU A 242 -5.76 5.32 18.63
N ALA A 243 -4.52 5.36 19.07
CA ALA A 243 -3.92 6.52 19.72
C ALA A 243 -3.89 7.74 18.79
N GLY A 244 -3.48 7.57 17.53
CA GLY A 244 -3.45 8.64 16.52
C GLY A 244 -4.84 9.18 16.18
N ARG A 245 -5.89 8.36 16.28
CA ARG A 245 -7.28 8.79 16.08
C ARG A 245 -7.85 9.55 17.27
N LEU A 246 -7.56 9.10 18.48
CA LEU A 246 -8.05 9.74 19.71
C LEU A 246 -7.29 11.04 20.02
N PHE A 247 -6.00 11.09 19.67
CA PHE A 247 -5.10 12.19 20.00
C PHE A 247 -4.28 12.62 18.76
N PRO A 248 -4.89 13.18 17.70
CA PRO A 248 -4.21 13.49 16.45
C PRO A 248 -3.04 14.49 16.61
N GLY A 249 -3.16 15.46 17.50
CA GLY A 249 -2.08 16.39 17.79
C GLY A 249 -0.84 15.72 18.37
N LEU A 250 -1.01 14.78 19.30
CA LEU A 250 0.08 13.96 19.85
C LEU A 250 0.66 13.02 18.81
N GLY A 251 -0.19 12.43 17.95
CA GLY A 251 0.24 11.58 16.86
C GLY A 251 1.18 12.32 15.89
N ASN A 252 0.84 13.55 15.52
CA ASN A 252 1.67 14.38 14.64
C ASN A 252 3.00 14.75 15.30
N GLN A 253 3.01 15.10 16.58
CA GLN A 253 4.25 15.41 17.31
C GLN A 253 5.14 14.18 17.47
N TYR A 254 4.55 13.02 17.78
CA TYR A 254 5.27 11.76 17.83
C TYR A 254 5.91 11.42 16.47
N ALA A 255 5.14 11.56 15.38
CA ALA A 255 5.63 11.33 14.02
C ALA A 255 6.76 12.32 13.65
N ALA A 256 6.65 13.59 14.02
CA ALA A 256 7.69 14.59 13.76
C ALA A 256 8.99 14.33 14.53
N LEU A 257 8.90 13.76 15.75
CA LEU A 257 10.08 13.53 16.61
C LEU A 257 10.80 12.21 16.32
N GLY A 258 10.09 11.19 15.85
CA GLY A 258 10.64 9.84 15.73
C GLY A 258 10.46 9.18 14.37
N ALA A 259 9.41 9.51 13.64
CA ALA A 259 9.13 8.80 12.41
C ALA A 259 9.92 9.29 11.18
N TRP A 260 10.62 10.41 11.26
CA TRP A 260 11.46 10.87 10.16
C TRP A 260 12.71 9.99 10.01
N ASP A 261 13.53 9.93 11.05
CA ASP A 261 14.83 9.26 10.99
C ASP A 261 14.69 7.73 11.00
N THR A 262 13.67 7.19 11.67
CA THR A 262 13.43 5.73 11.71
C THR A 262 13.03 5.12 10.36
N GLN A 263 12.66 5.94 9.38
CA GLN A 263 12.35 5.53 8.01
C GLN A 263 13.57 5.47 7.09
N LEU A 264 14.76 5.81 7.59
CA LEU A 264 15.99 5.85 6.81
C LEU A 264 17.05 4.95 7.44
N THR A 265 17.80 4.25 6.59
CA THR A 265 18.99 3.51 7.02
C THR A 265 20.18 4.46 7.19
N ALA A 266 21.30 3.96 7.74
CA ALA A 266 22.57 4.66 7.73
C ALA A 266 23.30 4.56 6.36
N GLU A 267 22.83 3.70 5.46
CA GLU A 267 23.45 3.46 4.15
C GLU A 267 23.10 4.57 3.16
N PRO A 268 24.08 5.22 2.51
CA PRO A 268 23.83 6.21 1.49
C PRO A 268 23.18 5.59 0.25
N ILE A 269 22.34 6.36 -0.44
CA ILE A 269 21.75 5.95 -1.72
C ILE A 269 22.83 5.94 -2.81
N SER A 270 22.93 4.81 -3.51
CA SER A 270 23.82 4.67 -4.66
C SER A 270 23.34 5.50 -5.85
N PRO A 271 24.22 6.19 -6.57
CA PRO A 271 23.89 6.82 -7.83
C PRO A 271 23.30 5.78 -8.83
N GLY A 272 22.27 6.17 -9.58
CA GLY A 272 21.66 5.30 -10.58
C GLY A 272 20.72 4.21 -10.02
N ARG A 273 20.38 4.26 -8.74
CA ARG A 273 19.39 3.36 -8.13
C ARG A 273 18.09 3.35 -8.96
N PRO A 274 17.53 2.17 -9.28
CA PRO A 274 16.27 2.08 -10.02
C PRO A 274 15.12 2.73 -9.26
N ALA A 275 14.12 3.24 -9.99
CA ALA A 275 12.89 3.76 -9.41
C ALA A 275 11.68 3.23 -10.17
N ASN A 276 10.78 2.56 -9.47
CA ASN A 276 9.61 1.88 -10.06
C ASN A 276 8.41 2.79 -10.31
N LEU A 277 8.53 4.09 -10.12
CA LEU A 277 7.39 5.01 -10.23
C LEU A 277 6.78 4.99 -11.64
N TYR A 278 7.61 5.13 -12.66
CA TYR A 278 7.18 5.17 -14.07
C TYR A 278 7.48 3.88 -14.84
N ARG A 279 8.60 3.24 -14.54
CA ARG A 279 9.03 1.99 -15.19
C ARG A 279 9.09 0.87 -14.16
N PRO A 280 8.75 -0.38 -14.51
CA PRO A 280 8.90 -1.51 -13.60
C PRO A 280 10.39 -1.73 -13.28
N ALA A 281 10.70 -2.02 -12.00
CA ALA A 281 12.07 -2.36 -11.60
C ALA A 281 12.39 -3.85 -11.86
N ASP A 282 11.36 -4.64 -12.08
CA ASP A 282 11.38 -6.09 -12.32
C ASP A 282 11.09 -6.46 -13.78
N ALA A 283 11.40 -5.55 -14.71
CA ALA A 283 11.22 -5.81 -16.15
C ALA A 283 12.15 -6.92 -16.66
N GLU A 284 13.41 -6.90 -16.21
CA GLU A 284 14.48 -7.78 -16.71
C GLU A 284 14.96 -8.79 -15.65
N GLN A 285 14.66 -8.54 -14.37
CA GLN A 285 15.10 -9.37 -13.25
C GLN A 285 13.99 -9.57 -12.22
N ASP A 286 13.82 -10.83 -11.76
CA ASP A 286 12.95 -11.14 -10.63
C ASP A 286 13.56 -10.71 -9.31
N HIS A 287 12.74 -10.12 -8.43
CA HIS A 287 13.13 -9.70 -7.08
C HIS A 287 12.37 -10.44 -5.97
N GLY A 288 11.42 -11.30 -6.32
CA GLY A 288 10.67 -12.14 -5.40
C GLY A 288 9.79 -11.36 -4.41
N ALA A 289 9.43 -12.02 -3.31
CA ALA A 289 8.52 -11.46 -2.31
C ALA A 289 9.24 -10.65 -1.23
N GLN A 290 10.42 -11.07 -0.79
CA GLN A 290 11.13 -10.49 0.34
C GLN A 290 12.12 -9.41 -0.07
N GLY A 291 12.20 -8.34 0.72
CA GLY A 291 13.22 -7.32 0.60
C GLY A 291 14.47 -7.63 1.44
N ARG A 292 15.37 -6.68 1.48
CA ARG A 292 16.69 -6.77 2.16
C ARG A 292 16.64 -6.79 3.69
N PHE A 293 15.47 -6.56 4.31
CA PHE A 293 15.30 -6.41 5.75
C PHE A 293 14.88 -7.70 6.46
N SER A 294 15.16 -8.88 5.88
CA SER A 294 14.80 -10.18 6.47
C SER A 294 15.41 -10.40 7.85
N HIS A 295 16.60 -9.86 8.12
CA HIS A 295 17.27 -9.91 9.42
C HIS A 295 16.56 -9.10 10.52
N MET A 296 15.69 -8.14 10.14
CA MET A 296 14.89 -7.31 11.05
C MET A 296 13.42 -7.73 11.06
N ALA A 297 13.00 -8.58 10.14
CA ALA A 297 11.62 -9.00 10.00
C ALA A 297 11.33 -10.26 10.80
N SER A 298 10.23 -10.26 11.55
CA SER A 298 9.79 -11.43 12.30
C SER A 298 8.55 -12.07 11.70
N GLY A 299 8.46 -13.39 11.91
CA GLY A 299 7.26 -14.14 11.51
C GLY A 299 6.07 -13.90 12.43
N PHE A 300 6.23 -13.48 13.68
CA PHE A 300 5.13 -13.36 14.63
C PHE A 300 5.28 -12.29 15.71
N LEU A 301 6.41 -12.16 16.36
CA LEU A 301 6.73 -11.15 17.36
C LEU A 301 8.22 -10.90 17.33
N ASP A 302 8.63 -9.66 17.12
CA ASP A 302 10.03 -9.30 17.17
C ASP A 302 10.45 -8.97 18.62
N PRO A 303 11.31 -9.79 19.25
CA PRO A 303 11.86 -9.45 20.56
C PRO A 303 12.70 -8.18 20.54
N SER A 304 13.28 -7.79 19.39
CA SER A 304 14.03 -6.54 19.24
C SER A 304 13.14 -5.31 19.44
N TYR A 305 11.84 -5.44 19.17
CA TYR A 305 10.86 -4.41 19.46
C TYR A 305 10.81 -4.04 20.94
N LEU A 306 10.97 -5.01 21.84
CA LEU A 306 11.05 -4.75 23.28
C LEU A 306 12.22 -3.82 23.63
N LYS A 307 13.31 -3.85 22.85
CA LYS A 307 14.48 -2.97 23.02
C LYS A 307 14.19 -1.52 22.58
N THR A 308 13.23 -1.30 21.67
CA THR A 308 12.84 0.04 21.19
C THR A 308 11.77 0.70 22.06
N LEU A 309 11.07 -0.06 22.90
CA LEU A 309 10.02 0.45 23.81
C LEU A 309 10.47 1.64 24.68
N PRO A 310 11.66 1.65 25.29
CA PRO A 310 12.11 2.79 26.09
C PRO A 310 12.26 4.07 25.27
N THR A 311 12.77 3.97 24.04
CA THR A 311 12.95 5.11 23.13
C THR A 311 11.59 5.62 22.66
N THR A 312 10.67 4.71 22.31
CA THR A 312 9.30 5.03 21.91
C THR A 312 8.55 5.71 23.05
N ALA A 313 8.66 5.22 24.28
CA ALA A 313 8.05 5.81 25.46
C ALA A 313 8.59 7.22 25.77
N ARG A 314 9.91 7.43 25.63
CA ARG A 314 10.53 8.75 25.80
C ARG A 314 10.06 9.73 24.71
N THR A 315 9.98 9.30 23.45
CA THR A 315 9.48 10.12 22.35
C THR A 315 8.03 10.53 22.58
N PHE A 316 7.20 9.59 23.05
CA PHE A 316 5.80 9.86 23.37
C PHE A 316 5.66 10.84 24.56
N ALA A 317 6.44 10.65 25.64
CA ALA A 317 6.45 11.56 26.79
C ALA A 317 6.89 12.98 26.39
N THR A 318 7.89 13.10 25.52
CA THR A 318 8.36 14.39 24.99
C THR A 318 7.28 15.06 24.10
N ALA A 319 6.60 14.29 23.27
CA ALA A 319 5.49 14.80 22.45
C ALA A 319 4.34 15.29 23.32
N LEU A 320 3.97 14.54 24.35
CA LEU A 320 2.94 14.92 25.33
C LEU A 320 3.31 16.20 26.07
N ALA A 321 4.54 16.30 26.56
CA ALA A 321 5.02 17.50 27.25
C ALA A 321 4.98 18.75 26.37
N ARG A 322 5.33 18.63 25.06
CA ARG A 322 5.26 19.73 24.10
C ARG A 322 3.83 20.16 23.79
N ASP A 323 2.91 19.20 23.68
CA ASP A 323 1.49 19.47 23.44
C ASP A 323 0.86 20.19 24.64
N LEU A 324 1.09 19.68 25.85
CA LEU A 324 0.61 20.26 27.10
C LEU A 324 1.21 21.65 27.37
N ALA A 325 2.47 21.90 27.01
CA ALA A 325 3.11 23.19 27.19
C ALA A 325 2.55 24.30 26.28
N GLY A 326 1.57 23.98 25.42
CA GLY A 326 0.82 24.99 24.66
C GLY A 326 1.68 25.81 23.70
N LYS A 327 2.89 25.35 23.32
CA LYS A 327 3.77 26.03 22.37
C LYS A 327 3.20 25.90 20.93
N ARG A 328 2.01 26.43 20.73
CA ARG A 328 1.51 26.78 19.39
C ARG A 328 2.40 27.92 18.90
N ARG A 329 3.27 27.65 17.93
CA ARG A 329 3.87 28.72 17.16
C ARG A 329 2.74 29.51 16.53
N ARG A 330 2.57 30.79 16.95
CA ARG A 330 1.62 31.68 16.27
C ARG A 330 2.08 31.79 14.83
N VAL A 331 1.24 31.39 13.90
CA VAL A 331 1.44 31.66 12.48
C VAL A 331 1.30 33.17 12.31
N THR A 332 2.40 33.87 12.14
CA THR A 332 2.38 35.27 11.72
C THR A 332 2.09 35.27 10.23
N VAL A 333 0.84 35.55 9.87
CA VAL A 333 0.46 35.84 8.49
C VAL A 333 1.07 37.18 8.12
N PRO A 334 1.94 37.26 7.09
CA PRO A 334 2.45 38.54 6.64
C PRO A 334 1.26 39.43 6.22
N PRO A 335 1.29 40.73 6.53
CA PRO A 335 0.21 41.65 6.15
C PRO A 335 0.04 41.61 4.61
N ALA A 336 -1.22 41.60 4.18
CA ALA A 336 -1.55 41.66 2.75
C ALA A 336 -0.84 42.84 2.09
N PRO A 337 -0.28 42.70 0.87
CA PRO A 337 0.34 43.82 0.17
C PRO A 337 -0.70 44.94 0.02
N ARG A 338 -0.30 46.16 0.40
CA ARG A 338 -1.19 47.33 0.25
C ARG A 338 -1.55 47.47 -1.24
N PRO A 339 -2.82 47.75 -1.57
CA PRO A 339 -3.19 47.97 -2.94
C PRO A 339 -2.35 49.15 -3.50
N SER A 340 -1.71 48.94 -4.65
CA SER A 340 -0.97 49.97 -5.37
C SER A 340 -1.96 51.06 -5.76
N VAL A 341 -1.71 52.27 -5.21
CA VAL A 341 -2.49 53.46 -5.62
C VAL A 341 -2.17 53.75 -7.09
N PRO A 342 -3.18 53.82 -7.98
CA PRO A 342 -2.99 54.11 -9.39
C PRO A 342 -2.26 55.45 -9.55
N LEU A 343 -1.27 55.48 -10.44
CA LEU A 343 -0.44 56.67 -10.73
C LEU A 343 -1.23 57.92 -11.18
N SER A 344 -2.53 57.72 -11.50
CA SER A 344 -3.45 58.82 -11.92
C SER A 344 -3.95 59.71 -10.78
N GLN A 345 -3.62 59.43 -9.51
CA GLN A 345 -4.06 60.26 -8.34
C GLN A 345 -2.90 60.96 -7.61
N ARG A 346 -1.71 61.02 -8.20
CA ARG A 346 -0.66 61.93 -7.72
C ARG A 346 -0.70 63.27 -8.47
N ARG A 347 -1.49 64.22 -7.97
CA ARG A 347 -1.33 65.64 -8.19
C ARG A 347 -1.04 66.32 -6.87
#